data_820df413a28cb4708ee46210c9071730
#
_entry.id   820df413a28cb4708ee46210c9071730
#
_cell.length_a   1.000
_cell.length_b   1.000
_cell.length_c   1.000
_cell.angle_alpha   90.00
_cell.angle_beta   90.00
_cell.angle_gamma   90.00
#
_symmetry.space_group_name_H-M   'P 1'
#
loop_
_entity.id
_entity.type
_entity.pdbx_description
1 polymer ?
#
loop_
_entity_poly.entity_id
_entity_poly.type
_entity_poly.pdbx_seq_one_letter_code
_entity_poly.pdbx_strand_id
1 'polypeptide(L)'
;MLRAVLFDVGNTLHHVDHAWIAGCLERHGHAATAHDVRVAEYRAKAAVDTLFRAAAAGTDATRQVSYLDVVLDALAVPAAAQAPIAAALRTENERASLWRVQHDDTPTVLAALRARGLTLAVVSNADGRVPAALAHSGIAEHFAAIIDSHLVGVEKPDPRIFQLALDACGAAPDEALFIGDIYEIDVRGARNAGIDPVLIDPLGLYGEVDCPRISRLAELLDLLDAERGGAGSDR
;
A
#
# COMPACT_ATOMS: atom_id res chain seq x y z
N MET A 1 16.42 -17.56 -7.24
CA MET A 1 16.96 -16.23 -7.69
C MET A 1 15.79 -15.31 -7.96
N LEU A 2 15.80 -14.08 -7.43
CA LEU A 2 14.69 -13.12 -7.60
C LEU A 2 14.45 -12.79 -9.08
N ARG A 3 13.21 -12.92 -9.54
CA ARG A 3 12.75 -12.66 -10.91
C ARG A 3 11.60 -11.64 -10.97
N ALA A 4 10.80 -11.52 -9.92
CA ALA A 4 9.67 -10.62 -9.90
C ALA A 4 9.61 -9.77 -8.64
N VAL A 5 9.09 -8.55 -8.75
CA VAL A 5 8.72 -7.71 -7.62
C VAL A 5 7.27 -7.27 -7.80
N LEU A 6 6.45 -7.59 -6.80
CA LEU A 6 5.04 -7.28 -6.77
C LEU A 6 4.80 -6.12 -5.79
N PHE A 7 3.92 -5.21 -6.13
CA PHE A 7 3.67 -4.00 -5.35
C PHE A 7 2.19 -3.87 -4.98
N ASP A 8 1.91 -3.48 -3.75
CA ASP A 8 0.69 -2.76 -3.46
C ASP A 8 0.72 -1.35 -4.07
N VAL A 9 -0.42 -0.65 -4.10
CA VAL A 9 -0.53 0.73 -4.63
C VAL A 9 -0.68 1.75 -3.52
N GLY A 10 -1.66 1.58 -2.64
CA GLY A 10 -1.96 2.56 -1.59
C GLY A 10 -0.81 2.68 -0.60
N ASN A 11 -0.32 3.90 -0.36
CA ASN A 11 0.84 4.18 0.51
C ASN A 11 2.14 3.42 0.18
N THR A 12 2.16 2.74 -0.97
CA THR A 12 3.34 2.05 -1.52
C THR A 12 3.84 2.74 -2.78
N LEU A 13 3.00 2.89 -3.79
CA LEU A 13 3.31 3.59 -5.05
C LEU A 13 2.63 4.97 -5.11
N HIS A 14 1.38 5.03 -4.68
CA HIS A 14 0.59 6.24 -4.52
C HIS A 14 0.16 6.41 -3.07
N HIS A 15 0.31 7.60 -2.52
CA HIS A 15 -0.22 7.93 -1.21
C HIS A 15 -1.38 8.92 -1.27
N VAL A 16 -2.04 9.07 -0.15
CA VAL A 16 -3.18 9.96 0.01
C VAL A 16 -2.77 11.41 -0.24
N ASP A 17 -3.63 12.19 -0.87
CA ASP A 17 -3.45 13.64 -1.02
C ASP A 17 -3.72 14.35 0.32
N HIS A 18 -2.71 14.31 1.20
CA HIS A 18 -2.78 14.89 2.53
C HIS A 18 -3.02 16.40 2.49
N ALA A 19 -2.52 17.10 1.47
CA ALA A 19 -2.71 18.54 1.31
C ALA A 19 -4.18 18.87 0.98
N TRP A 20 -4.81 18.08 0.11
CA TRP A 20 -6.22 18.24 -0.20
C TRP A 20 -7.10 17.96 1.02
N ILE A 21 -6.81 16.92 1.80
CA ILE A 21 -7.54 16.60 3.03
C ILE A 21 -7.40 17.72 4.05
N ALA A 22 -6.18 18.25 4.26
CA ALA A 22 -5.95 19.39 5.15
C ALA A 22 -6.81 20.60 4.74
N GLY A 23 -6.83 20.95 3.44
CA GLY A 23 -7.70 22.00 2.93
C GLY A 23 -9.19 21.70 3.07
N CYS A 24 -9.60 20.43 3.00
CA CYS A 24 -10.97 20.03 3.29
C CYS A 24 -11.33 20.27 4.76
N LEU A 25 -10.48 19.88 5.69
CA LEU A 25 -10.64 20.12 7.13
C LEU A 25 -10.75 21.62 7.44
N GLU A 26 -9.88 22.45 6.85
CA GLU A 26 -9.91 23.90 7.04
C GLU A 26 -11.24 24.53 6.58
N ARG A 27 -11.78 24.08 5.42
CA ARG A 27 -13.11 24.53 4.94
C ARG A 27 -14.26 24.18 5.89
N HIS A 28 -14.05 23.19 6.74
CA HIS A 28 -15.03 22.77 7.77
C HIS A 28 -14.68 23.30 9.16
N GLY A 29 -13.73 24.26 9.26
CA GLY A 29 -13.38 24.92 10.52
C GLY A 29 -12.39 24.13 11.40
N HIS A 30 -11.73 23.11 10.86
CA HIS A 30 -10.74 22.31 11.56
C HIS A 30 -9.36 22.50 10.94
N ALA A 31 -8.45 23.19 11.66
CA ALA A 31 -7.09 23.43 11.19
C ALA A 31 -6.25 22.15 11.36
N ALA A 32 -5.66 21.69 10.26
CA ALA A 32 -4.66 20.64 10.25
C ALA A 32 -3.68 20.89 9.09
N THR A 33 -2.40 20.59 9.29
CA THR A 33 -1.42 20.62 8.21
C THR A 33 -1.44 19.30 7.42
N ALA A 34 -0.88 19.30 6.21
CA ALA A 34 -0.68 18.06 5.45
C ALA A 34 0.17 17.04 6.24
N HIS A 35 1.10 17.51 7.07
CA HIS A 35 1.89 16.64 7.94
C HIS A 35 1.02 15.99 9.03
N ASP A 36 0.13 16.75 9.68
CA ASP A 36 -0.79 16.20 10.69
C ASP A 36 -1.71 15.14 10.08
N VAL A 37 -2.25 15.41 8.89
CA VAL A 37 -3.07 14.45 8.14
C VAL A 37 -2.27 13.19 7.81
N ARG A 38 -1.03 13.32 7.36
CA ARG A 38 -0.16 12.18 7.08
C ARG A 38 0.06 11.32 8.33
N VAL A 39 0.40 11.94 9.45
CA VAL A 39 0.62 11.22 10.73
C VAL A 39 -0.65 10.51 11.18
N ALA A 40 -1.80 11.17 11.10
CA ALA A 40 -3.09 10.60 11.46
C ALA A 40 -3.48 9.42 10.56
N GLU A 41 -3.25 9.56 9.26
CA GLU A 41 -3.52 8.53 8.26
C GLU A 41 -2.69 7.26 8.50
N TYR A 42 -1.38 7.39 8.72
CA TYR A 42 -0.54 6.24 9.06
C TYR A 42 -0.89 5.60 10.40
N ARG A 43 -1.31 6.39 11.41
CA ARG A 43 -1.82 5.85 12.68
C ARG A 43 -3.15 5.11 12.47
N ALA A 44 -4.04 5.66 11.67
CA ALA A 44 -5.30 5.01 11.31
C ALA A 44 -5.05 3.66 10.61
N LYS A 45 -4.07 3.60 9.71
CA LYS A 45 -3.64 2.38 9.04
C LYS A 45 -3.20 1.30 10.04
N ALA A 46 -2.33 1.63 10.97
CA ALA A 46 -1.88 0.70 12.01
C ALA A 46 -3.03 0.25 12.94
N ALA A 47 -4.01 1.14 13.22
CA ALA A 47 -5.21 0.79 13.96
C ALA A 47 -6.12 -0.17 13.16
N VAL A 48 -6.32 0.08 11.88
CA VAL A 48 -7.09 -0.79 10.96
C VAL A 48 -6.43 -2.17 10.87
N ASP A 49 -5.11 -2.25 10.77
CA ASP A 49 -4.38 -3.51 10.77
C ASP A 49 -4.62 -4.31 12.06
N THR A 50 -4.64 -3.65 13.21
CA THR A 50 -5.01 -4.26 14.49
C THR A 50 -6.44 -4.79 14.48
N LEU A 51 -7.38 -4.07 13.85
CA LEU A 51 -8.77 -4.52 13.70
C LEU A 51 -8.87 -5.74 12.78
N PHE A 52 -8.11 -5.80 11.68
CA PHE A 52 -8.04 -6.98 10.82
C PHE A 52 -7.51 -8.20 11.58
N ARG A 53 -6.50 -8.02 12.41
CA ARG A 53 -5.97 -9.07 13.29
C ARG A 53 -7.02 -9.58 14.27
N ALA A 54 -7.80 -8.68 14.87
CA ALA A 54 -8.89 -9.03 15.78
C ALA A 54 -10.08 -9.69 15.05
N ALA A 55 -10.40 -9.25 13.81
CA ALA A 55 -11.47 -9.81 12.98
C ALA A 55 -11.14 -11.24 12.50
N ALA A 56 -9.89 -11.53 12.21
CA ALA A 56 -9.42 -12.90 11.95
C ALA A 56 -9.69 -13.82 13.16
N ALA A 57 -9.83 -13.25 14.36
CA ALA A 57 -10.24 -13.95 15.58
C ALA A 57 -11.78 -14.08 15.75
N GLY A 58 -12.62 -13.64 14.77
CA GLY A 58 -14.00 -14.13 14.67
C GLY A 58 -15.18 -13.18 14.86
N THR A 59 -15.15 -11.91 14.45
CA THR A 59 -16.39 -11.09 14.42
C THR A 59 -16.55 -10.24 13.16
N ASP A 60 -17.72 -10.34 12.48
CA ASP A 60 -18.12 -9.51 11.34
C ASP A 60 -18.34 -8.01 11.68
N ALA A 61 -18.42 -7.67 12.96
CA ALA A 61 -18.70 -6.31 13.43
C ALA A 61 -17.57 -5.31 13.11
N THR A 62 -16.34 -5.78 12.88
CA THR A 62 -15.18 -4.93 12.64
C THR A 62 -14.99 -4.50 11.18
N ARG A 63 -15.72 -5.10 10.23
CA ARG A 63 -15.60 -4.80 8.78
C ARG A 63 -16.25 -3.48 8.35
N GLN A 64 -17.02 -2.82 9.23
CA GLN A 64 -17.83 -1.63 8.88
C GLN A 64 -17.17 -0.30 9.29
N VAL A 65 -16.01 -0.32 9.93
CA VAL A 65 -15.32 0.94 10.27
C VAL A 65 -14.77 1.54 8.98
N SER A 66 -15.31 2.68 8.58
CA SER A 66 -14.77 3.42 7.45
C SER A 66 -13.34 3.87 7.76
N TYR A 67 -12.40 3.56 6.88
CA TYR A 67 -11.01 4.03 7.00
C TYR A 67 -10.92 5.56 7.21
N LEU A 68 -11.76 6.32 6.50
CA LEU A 68 -11.81 7.77 6.63
C LEU A 68 -12.28 8.22 8.01
N ASP A 69 -13.20 7.48 8.63
CA ASP A 69 -13.68 7.80 9.99
C ASP A 69 -12.55 7.59 11.01
N VAL A 70 -11.75 6.52 10.86
CA VAL A 70 -10.56 6.28 11.69
C VAL A 70 -9.51 7.39 11.52
N VAL A 71 -9.33 7.90 10.32
CA VAL A 71 -8.45 9.07 10.07
C VAL A 71 -8.98 10.31 10.77
N LEU A 72 -10.28 10.59 10.71
CA LEU A 72 -10.89 11.75 11.39
C LEU A 72 -10.79 11.64 12.93
N ASP A 73 -10.94 10.43 13.48
CA ASP A 73 -10.70 10.18 14.90
C ASP A 73 -9.24 10.43 15.29
N ALA A 74 -8.30 9.94 14.48
CA ALA A 74 -6.86 10.15 14.70
C ALA A 74 -6.45 11.64 14.61
N LEU A 75 -7.21 12.45 13.85
CA LEU A 75 -7.09 13.92 13.78
C LEU A 75 -7.81 14.64 14.92
N ALA A 76 -8.43 13.91 15.84
CA ALA A 76 -9.24 14.45 16.93
C ALA A 76 -10.38 15.38 16.45
N VAL A 77 -10.94 15.13 15.27
CA VAL A 77 -12.13 15.86 14.79
C VAL A 77 -13.32 15.51 15.69
N PRO A 78 -14.01 16.50 16.29
CA PRO A 78 -15.17 16.22 17.13
C PRO A 78 -16.25 15.41 16.41
N ALA A 79 -16.81 14.40 17.04
CA ALA A 79 -17.79 13.50 16.44
C ALA A 79 -18.95 14.22 15.72
N ALA A 80 -19.41 15.35 16.30
CA ALA A 80 -20.47 16.17 15.71
C ALA A 80 -20.08 16.84 14.36
N ALA A 81 -18.76 16.96 14.07
CA ALA A 81 -18.24 17.56 12.86
C ALA A 81 -17.78 16.53 11.82
N GLN A 82 -17.66 15.25 12.18
CA GLN A 82 -17.11 14.23 11.29
C GLN A 82 -17.98 13.94 10.08
N ALA A 83 -19.30 13.85 10.25
CA ALA A 83 -20.21 13.42 9.18
C ALA A 83 -20.11 14.28 7.89
N PRO A 84 -20.16 15.62 7.93
CA PRO A 84 -20.02 16.44 6.73
C PRO A 84 -18.62 16.34 6.11
N ILE A 85 -17.55 16.23 6.92
CA ILE A 85 -16.19 16.06 6.45
C ILE A 85 -16.02 14.70 5.75
N ALA A 86 -16.46 13.62 6.40
CA ALA A 86 -16.42 12.27 5.82
C ALA A 86 -17.22 12.19 4.51
N ALA A 87 -18.35 12.90 4.41
CA ALA A 87 -19.10 12.99 3.16
C ALA A 87 -18.30 13.70 2.05
N ALA A 88 -17.64 14.81 2.37
CA ALA A 88 -16.79 15.53 1.41
C ALA A 88 -15.58 14.69 0.96
N LEU A 89 -14.94 13.96 1.88
CA LEU A 89 -13.83 13.04 1.56
C LEU A 89 -14.30 11.89 0.66
N ARG A 90 -15.46 11.28 0.94
CA ARG A 90 -16.04 10.23 0.08
C ARG A 90 -16.36 10.75 -1.31
N THR A 91 -17.01 11.91 -1.41
CA THR A 91 -17.32 12.54 -2.71
C THR A 91 -16.06 12.78 -3.53
N GLU A 92 -15.00 13.30 -2.91
CA GLU A 92 -13.73 13.49 -3.62
C GLU A 92 -13.09 12.16 -4.01
N ASN A 93 -13.12 11.16 -3.13
CA ASN A 93 -12.58 9.85 -3.44
C ASN A 93 -13.29 9.17 -4.62
N GLU A 94 -14.62 9.33 -4.71
CA GLU A 94 -15.41 8.85 -5.86
C GLU A 94 -15.04 9.60 -7.14
N ARG A 95 -14.87 10.93 -7.04
CA ARG A 95 -14.57 11.80 -8.19
C ARG A 95 -13.17 11.58 -8.77
N ALA A 96 -12.14 11.49 -7.92
CA ALA A 96 -10.76 11.59 -8.35
C ALA A 96 -9.77 10.74 -7.56
N SER A 97 -10.21 9.79 -6.75
CA SER A 97 -9.43 9.05 -5.76
C SER A 97 -8.62 9.99 -4.82
N LEU A 98 -8.53 9.63 -3.57
CA LEU A 98 -7.64 10.32 -2.63
C LEU A 98 -6.20 9.75 -2.69
N TRP A 99 -6.00 8.51 -3.15
CA TRP A 99 -4.69 7.89 -3.38
C TRP A 99 -4.17 8.25 -4.77
N ARG A 100 -3.70 9.48 -4.95
CA ARG A 100 -3.30 10.05 -6.25
C ARG A 100 -1.96 10.75 -6.27
N VAL A 101 -1.28 10.84 -5.13
CA VAL A 101 0.03 11.49 -5.06
C VAL A 101 1.12 10.43 -5.13
N GLN A 102 1.95 10.52 -6.15
CA GLN A 102 3.09 9.64 -6.36
C GLN A 102 4.33 10.23 -5.70
N HIS A 103 5.19 9.40 -5.11
CA HIS A 103 6.50 9.84 -4.67
C HIS A 103 7.41 10.11 -5.88
N ASP A 104 8.24 11.15 -5.79
CA ASP A 104 9.11 11.59 -6.89
C ASP A 104 10.13 10.52 -7.31
N ASP A 105 10.54 9.64 -6.39
CA ASP A 105 11.50 8.56 -6.64
C ASP A 105 10.87 7.30 -7.24
N THR A 106 9.55 7.15 -7.21
CA THR A 106 8.85 5.95 -7.70
C THR A 106 9.23 5.56 -9.14
N PRO A 107 9.15 6.45 -10.15
CA PRO A 107 9.53 6.08 -11.52
C PRO A 107 10.98 5.64 -11.64
N THR A 108 11.88 6.30 -10.92
CA THR A 108 13.32 5.98 -10.92
C THR A 108 13.58 4.59 -10.33
N VAL A 109 12.92 4.25 -9.22
CA VAL A 109 13.05 2.94 -8.58
C VAL A 109 12.49 1.84 -9.49
N LEU A 110 11.31 2.02 -10.08
CA LEU A 110 10.71 1.05 -10.99
C LEU A 110 11.61 0.82 -12.22
N ALA A 111 12.15 1.88 -12.81
CA ALA A 111 13.09 1.77 -13.93
C ALA A 111 14.38 1.02 -13.53
N ALA A 112 14.93 1.29 -12.35
CA ALA A 112 16.12 0.61 -11.83
C ALA A 112 15.88 -0.88 -11.59
N LEU A 113 14.70 -1.28 -11.08
CA LEU A 113 14.33 -2.68 -10.90
C LEU A 113 14.21 -3.41 -12.25
N ARG A 114 13.57 -2.78 -13.24
CA ARG A 114 13.51 -3.32 -14.61
C ARG A 114 14.86 -3.44 -15.26
N ALA A 115 15.75 -2.47 -15.07
CA ALA A 115 17.12 -2.53 -15.57
C ALA A 115 17.94 -3.68 -14.96
N ARG A 116 17.55 -4.17 -13.75
CA ARG A 116 18.11 -5.38 -13.12
C ARG A 116 17.53 -6.68 -13.70
N GLY A 117 16.64 -6.61 -14.69
CA GLY A 117 15.97 -7.76 -15.33
C GLY A 117 14.77 -8.30 -14.55
N LEU A 118 14.26 -7.55 -13.57
CA LEU A 118 13.09 -7.96 -12.78
C LEU A 118 11.79 -7.62 -13.51
N THR A 119 10.84 -8.54 -13.47
CA THR A 119 9.47 -8.31 -13.92
C THR A 119 8.67 -7.71 -12.78
N LEU A 120 7.90 -6.65 -13.06
CA LEU A 120 7.12 -5.96 -12.03
C LEU A 120 5.63 -6.18 -12.26
N ALA A 121 4.87 -6.34 -11.17
CA ALA A 121 3.40 -6.35 -11.23
C ALA A 121 2.80 -5.62 -10.01
N VAL A 122 1.54 -5.29 -10.12
CA VAL A 122 0.76 -4.66 -9.06
C VAL A 122 -0.31 -5.62 -8.56
N VAL A 123 -0.52 -5.64 -7.24
CA VAL A 123 -1.63 -6.37 -6.57
C VAL A 123 -2.26 -5.44 -5.54
N SER A 124 -3.45 -4.92 -5.81
CA SER A 124 -4.10 -3.91 -4.98
C SER A 124 -5.54 -4.28 -4.61
N ASN A 125 -5.88 -4.08 -3.33
CA ASN A 125 -7.29 -4.06 -2.91
C ASN A 125 -7.87 -2.68 -3.25
N ALA A 126 -8.69 -2.61 -4.30
CA ALA A 126 -9.16 -1.36 -4.86
C ALA A 126 -10.55 -1.49 -5.51
N ASP A 127 -10.98 -0.44 -6.20
CA ASP A 127 -12.32 -0.26 -6.74
C ASP A 127 -12.39 -0.29 -8.28
N GLY A 128 -11.39 -0.85 -8.94
CA GLY A 128 -11.30 -0.97 -10.40
C GLY A 128 -10.59 0.17 -11.09
N ARG A 129 -10.12 1.18 -10.38
CA ARG A 129 -9.51 2.40 -10.95
C ARG A 129 -7.98 2.37 -11.00
N VAL A 130 -7.34 1.36 -10.43
CA VAL A 130 -5.86 1.28 -10.34
C VAL A 130 -5.18 1.35 -11.72
N PRO A 131 -5.63 0.62 -12.78
CA PRO A 131 -4.97 0.71 -14.08
C PRO A 131 -4.95 2.14 -14.64
N ALA A 132 -6.09 2.85 -14.53
CA ALA A 132 -6.20 4.23 -15.00
C ALA A 132 -5.37 5.20 -14.16
N ALA A 133 -5.31 5.01 -12.83
CA ALA A 133 -4.52 5.83 -11.93
C ALA A 133 -3.01 5.71 -12.21
N LEU A 134 -2.50 4.49 -12.41
CA LEU A 134 -1.10 4.25 -12.75
C LEU A 134 -0.75 4.74 -14.17
N ALA A 135 -1.67 4.66 -15.12
CA ALA A 135 -1.50 5.24 -16.44
C ALA A 135 -1.43 6.79 -16.38
N HIS A 136 -2.30 7.41 -15.58
CA HIS A 136 -2.31 8.86 -15.40
C HIS A 136 -1.00 9.38 -14.76
N SER A 137 -0.43 8.64 -13.82
CA SER A 137 0.86 8.95 -13.20
C SER A 137 2.08 8.53 -14.02
N GLY A 138 1.88 7.93 -15.20
CA GLY A 138 2.94 7.59 -16.14
C GLY A 138 3.83 6.42 -15.72
N ILE A 139 3.34 5.54 -14.82
CA ILE A 139 4.11 4.38 -14.35
C ILE A 139 3.53 3.03 -14.76
N ALA A 140 2.35 2.99 -15.38
CA ALA A 140 1.69 1.73 -15.77
C ALA A 140 2.56 0.86 -16.68
N GLU A 141 3.38 1.47 -17.54
CA GLU A 141 4.27 0.79 -18.50
C GLU A 141 5.42 0.01 -17.87
N HIS A 142 5.68 0.24 -16.57
CA HIS A 142 6.67 -0.54 -15.83
C HIS A 142 6.16 -1.93 -15.46
N PHE A 143 4.85 -2.17 -15.44
CA PHE A 143 4.25 -3.38 -14.92
C PHE A 143 3.80 -4.33 -16.03
N ALA A 144 4.13 -5.61 -15.88
CA ALA A 144 3.65 -6.69 -16.76
C ALA A 144 2.17 -6.98 -16.52
N ALA A 145 1.67 -6.75 -15.29
CA ALA A 145 0.28 -6.89 -14.92
C ALA A 145 -0.11 -5.92 -13.80
N ILE A 146 -1.37 -5.50 -13.80
CA ILE A 146 -1.98 -4.69 -12.75
C ILE A 146 -3.24 -5.43 -12.29
N ILE A 147 -3.13 -6.06 -11.11
CA ILE A 147 -4.20 -6.87 -10.51
C ILE A 147 -4.97 -5.98 -9.52
N ASP A 148 -6.16 -5.58 -9.89
CA ASP A 148 -7.11 -4.83 -9.07
C ASP A 148 -8.18 -5.79 -8.55
N SER A 149 -8.39 -5.86 -7.24
CA SER A 149 -9.29 -6.83 -6.60
C SER A 149 -10.73 -6.74 -7.11
N HIS A 150 -11.22 -5.53 -7.42
CA HIS A 150 -12.55 -5.34 -7.96
C HIS A 150 -12.71 -5.99 -9.35
N LEU A 151 -11.67 -5.92 -10.18
CA LEU A 151 -11.69 -6.45 -11.53
C LEU A 151 -11.56 -7.99 -11.56
N VAL A 152 -10.83 -8.57 -10.60
CA VAL A 152 -10.59 -10.01 -10.55
C VAL A 152 -11.49 -10.78 -9.58
N GLY A 153 -12.24 -10.06 -8.72
CA GLY A 153 -13.20 -10.67 -7.79
C GLY A 153 -12.56 -11.41 -6.60
N VAL A 154 -11.30 -11.12 -6.30
CA VAL A 154 -10.57 -11.66 -5.15
C VAL A 154 -9.66 -10.57 -4.57
N GLU A 155 -9.54 -10.51 -3.25
CA GLU A 155 -8.77 -9.48 -2.54
C GLU A 155 -7.70 -10.07 -1.61
N LYS A 156 -6.64 -9.29 -1.33
CA LYS A 156 -5.66 -9.62 -0.29
C LYS A 156 -6.37 -9.68 1.09
N PRO A 157 -6.04 -10.61 1.98
CA PRO A 157 -4.86 -11.49 1.96
C PRO A 157 -5.09 -12.88 1.31
N ASP A 158 -6.12 -13.06 0.47
CA ASP A 158 -6.34 -14.33 -0.23
C ASP A 158 -5.17 -14.62 -1.19
N PRO A 159 -4.50 -15.78 -1.08
CA PRO A 159 -3.33 -16.10 -1.89
C PRO A 159 -3.62 -16.14 -3.39
N ARG A 160 -4.87 -16.34 -3.80
CA ARG A 160 -5.27 -16.39 -5.22
C ARG A 160 -4.97 -15.08 -5.96
N ILE A 161 -5.08 -13.93 -5.29
CA ILE A 161 -4.79 -12.64 -5.95
C ILE A 161 -3.29 -12.49 -6.27
N PHE A 162 -2.42 -12.98 -5.38
CA PHE A 162 -0.97 -12.99 -5.61
C PHE A 162 -0.59 -13.96 -6.72
N GLN A 163 -1.27 -15.13 -6.80
CA GLN A 163 -1.01 -16.11 -7.85
C GLN A 163 -1.26 -15.53 -9.25
N LEU A 164 -2.31 -14.71 -9.43
CA LEU A 164 -2.57 -14.03 -10.70
C LEU A 164 -1.38 -13.16 -11.13
N ALA A 165 -0.73 -12.47 -10.20
CA ALA A 165 0.44 -11.64 -10.49
C ALA A 165 1.68 -12.49 -10.77
N LEU A 166 1.90 -13.58 -10.03
CA LEU A 166 2.99 -14.53 -10.27
C LEU A 166 2.89 -15.17 -11.66
N ASP A 167 1.69 -15.61 -12.04
CA ASP A 167 1.44 -16.19 -13.37
C ASP A 167 1.76 -15.19 -14.49
N ALA A 168 1.33 -13.94 -14.33
CA ALA A 168 1.61 -12.88 -15.29
C ALA A 168 3.11 -12.52 -15.37
N CYS A 169 3.86 -12.68 -14.28
CA CYS A 169 5.30 -12.47 -14.25
C CYS A 169 6.11 -13.70 -14.70
N GLY A 170 5.47 -14.87 -14.80
CA GLY A 170 6.17 -16.15 -15.07
C GLY A 170 7.17 -16.49 -13.97
N ALA A 171 6.87 -16.18 -12.71
CA ALA A 171 7.73 -16.38 -11.55
C ALA A 171 7.10 -17.37 -10.56
N ALA A 172 7.94 -18.20 -9.93
CA ALA A 172 7.53 -19.00 -8.78
C ALA A 172 7.45 -18.10 -7.52
N PRO A 173 6.68 -18.50 -6.49
CA PRO A 173 6.55 -17.71 -5.27
C PRO A 173 7.90 -17.35 -4.61
N ASP A 174 8.84 -18.30 -4.53
CA ASP A 174 10.19 -18.14 -3.98
C ASP A 174 11.16 -17.35 -4.91
N GLU A 175 10.70 -16.96 -6.10
CA GLU A 175 11.39 -16.07 -7.02
C GLU A 175 10.80 -14.65 -7.03
N ALA A 176 9.85 -14.37 -6.14
CA ALA A 176 9.16 -13.10 -6.07
C ALA A 176 9.31 -12.40 -4.71
N LEU A 177 9.24 -11.08 -4.72
CA LEU A 177 9.19 -10.23 -3.54
C LEU A 177 7.89 -9.42 -3.59
N PHE A 178 7.22 -9.22 -2.47
CA PHE A 178 6.03 -8.37 -2.38
C PHE A 178 6.29 -7.17 -1.48
N ILE A 179 5.95 -5.98 -1.95
CA ILE A 179 6.10 -4.72 -1.20
C ILE A 179 4.71 -4.18 -0.89
N GLY A 180 4.42 -3.97 0.39
CA GLY A 180 3.14 -3.40 0.82
C GLY A 180 3.25 -2.69 2.16
N ASP A 181 2.17 -2.06 2.60
CA ASP A 181 2.17 -1.14 3.74
C ASP A 181 1.28 -1.59 4.92
N ILE A 182 0.45 -2.63 4.74
CA ILE A 182 -0.44 -3.18 5.79
C ILE A 182 -0.02 -4.61 6.14
N TYR A 183 0.44 -4.82 7.38
CA TYR A 183 1.02 -6.09 7.79
C TYR A 183 0.08 -7.29 7.59
N GLU A 184 -1.18 -7.20 8.04
CA GLU A 184 -2.14 -8.33 7.98
C GLU A 184 -2.60 -8.64 6.54
N ILE A 185 -2.66 -7.64 5.68
CA ILE A 185 -3.14 -7.77 4.30
C ILE A 185 -1.98 -8.12 3.36
N ASP A 186 -0.88 -7.38 3.46
CA ASP A 186 0.23 -7.45 2.51
C ASP A 186 1.29 -8.47 2.94
N VAL A 187 1.83 -8.31 4.17
CA VAL A 187 2.91 -9.18 4.64
C VAL A 187 2.41 -10.61 4.85
N ARG A 188 1.31 -10.78 5.59
CA ARG A 188 0.74 -12.12 5.80
C ARG A 188 0.13 -12.69 4.53
N GLY A 189 -0.51 -11.84 3.70
CA GLY A 189 -1.06 -12.27 2.42
C GLY A 189 0.02 -12.81 1.48
N ALA A 190 1.13 -12.10 1.32
CA ALA A 190 2.27 -12.54 0.53
C ALA A 190 2.86 -13.87 1.06
N ARG A 191 3.06 -13.98 2.37
CA ARG A 191 3.53 -15.24 2.99
C ARG A 191 2.59 -16.41 2.76
N ASN A 192 1.28 -16.19 2.84
CA ASN A 192 0.30 -17.23 2.57
C ASN A 192 0.36 -17.70 1.10
N ALA A 193 0.86 -16.86 0.19
CA ALA A 193 1.14 -17.20 -1.20
C ALA A 193 2.56 -17.76 -1.43
N GLY A 194 3.39 -17.87 -0.37
CA GLY A 194 4.78 -18.32 -0.46
C GLY A 194 5.77 -17.27 -0.96
N ILE A 195 5.40 -16.01 -0.93
CA ILE A 195 6.20 -14.87 -1.40
C ILE A 195 6.86 -14.17 -0.21
N ASP A 196 8.13 -13.81 -0.32
CA ASP A 196 8.83 -13.03 0.68
C ASP A 196 8.32 -11.59 0.69
N PRO A 197 7.88 -11.05 1.86
CA PRO A 197 7.35 -9.70 1.96
C PRO A 197 8.40 -8.68 2.42
N VAL A 198 8.22 -7.42 1.99
CA VAL A 198 8.87 -6.24 2.57
C VAL A 198 7.78 -5.25 2.99
N LEU A 199 7.84 -4.80 4.23
CA LEU A 199 6.91 -3.80 4.76
C LEU A 199 7.45 -2.39 4.51
N ILE A 200 6.64 -1.52 3.89
CA ILE A 200 6.94 -0.09 3.82
C ILE A 200 6.24 0.63 4.99
N ASP A 201 7.05 1.19 5.90
CA ASP A 201 6.57 1.83 7.14
C ASP A 201 7.33 3.16 7.38
N PRO A 202 6.94 4.24 6.69
CA PRO A 202 7.65 5.52 6.71
C PRO A 202 7.73 6.20 8.07
N LEU A 203 6.85 5.86 9.01
CA LEU A 203 6.80 6.46 10.34
C LEU A 203 7.21 5.50 11.47
N GLY A 204 7.55 4.25 11.15
CA GLY A 204 7.98 3.25 12.13
C GLY A 204 6.90 2.87 13.14
N LEU A 205 5.63 2.82 12.72
CA LEU A 205 4.48 2.62 13.61
C LEU A 205 4.18 1.15 13.94
N TYR A 206 4.77 0.22 13.20
CA TYR A 206 4.53 -1.22 13.40
C TYR A 206 5.37 -1.85 14.52
N GLY A 207 6.28 -1.10 15.18
CA GLY A 207 7.15 -1.67 16.19
C GLY A 207 8.08 -2.76 15.65
N GLU A 208 8.23 -3.89 16.37
CA GLU A 208 8.97 -5.05 15.88
C GLU A 208 8.12 -5.87 14.92
N VAL A 209 8.67 -6.14 13.73
CA VAL A 209 8.09 -6.99 12.70
C VAL A 209 9.10 -8.06 12.28
N ASP A 210 8.60 -9.19 11.80
CA ASP A 210 9.39 -10.36 11.40
C ASP A 210 9.67 -10.42 9.89
N CYS A 211 9.67 -9.28 9.22
CA CYS A 211 10.03 -9.12 7.82
C CYS A 211 10.95 -7.91 7.63
N PRO A 212 11.70 -7.82 6.51
CA PRO A 212 12.41 -6.61 6.14
C PRO A 212 11.47 -5.41 6.09
N ARG A 213 11.95 -4.27 6.58
CA ARG A 213 11.20 -3.01 6.62
C ARG A 213 12.00 -1.89 5.98
N ILE A 214 11.32 -1.11 5.14
CA ILE A 214 11.84 0.09 4.51
C ILE A 214 10.97 1.30 4.89
N SER A 215 11.53 2.49 4.92
CA SER A 215 10.81 3.74 5.19
C SER A 215 10.42 4.49 3.92
N ARG A 216 11.04 4.15 2.79
CA ARG A 216 10.76 4.71 1.46
C ARG A 216 11.14 3.70 0.38
N LEU A 217 10.51 3.84 -0.79
CA LEU A 217 10.65 2.86 -1.88
C LEU A 217 12.10 2.74 -2.39
N ALA A 218 12.88 3.83 -2.39
CA ALA A 218 14.27 3.80 -2.81
C ALA A 218 15.16 2.84 -2.01
N GLU A 219 14.86 2.61 -0.71
CA GLU A 219 15.62 1.68 0.14
C GLU A 219 15.49 0.21 -0.30
N LEU A 220 14.49 -0.10 -1.14
CA LEU A 220 14.37 -1.43 -1.74
C LEU A 220 15.59 -1.77 -2.60
N LEU A 221 16.17 -0.79 -3.29
CA LEU A 221 17.35 -1.02 -4.10
C LEU A 221 18.56 -1.42 -3.25
N ASP A 222 18.74 -0.77 -2.10
CA ASP A 222 19.81 -1.06 -1.14
C ASP A 222 19.62 -2.45 -0.50
N LEU A 223 18.37 -2.80 -0.17
CA LEU A 223 18.01 -4.11 0.38
C LEU A 223 18.41 -5.24 -0.60
N LEU A 224 18.04 -5.09 -1.88
CA LEU A 224 18.36 -6.08 -2.91
C LEU A 224 19.87 -6.19 -3.22
N ASP A 225 20.62 -5.10 -3.07
CA ASP A 225 22.07 -5.09 -3.27
C ASP A 225 22.79 -5.78 -2.09
N ALA A 226 22.29 -5.61 -0.86
CA ALA A 226 22.81 -6.30 0.33
C ALA A 226 22.67 -7.82 0.25
N GLU A 227 21.51 -8.31 -0.22
CA GLU A 227 21.26 -9.76 -0.41
C GLU A 227 22.19 -10.37 -1.46
N ARG A 228 22.48 -9.65 -2.55
CA ARG A 228 23.42 -10.10 -3.59
C ARG A 228 24.87 -10.14 -3.08
N GLY A 229 25.26 -9.21 -2.22
CA GLY A 229 26.61 -9.15 -1.62
C GLY A 229 26.85 -10.26 -0.62
N GLY A 230 25.83 -10.65 0.16
CA GLY A 230 25.92 -11.73 1.15
C GLY A 230 26.05 -13.14 0.52
N ALA A 231 25.46 -13.37 -0.64
CA ALA A 231 25.53 -14.66 -1.34
C ALA A 231 26.90 -14.94 -2.00
N GLY A 232 27.81 -13.97 -2.04
CA GLY A 232 29.14 -14.06 -2.68
C GLY A 232 30.29 -14.40 -1.74
N SER A 233 30.08 -14.43 -0.40
CA SER A 233 31.16 -14.60 0.58
C SER A 233 31.34 -16.04 1.12
N ASP A 234 30.51 -16.98 0.69
CA ASP A 234 30.56 -18.39 1.11
C ASP A 234 30.99 -19.35 -0.04
N ARG A 235 32.03 -18.98 -0.80
CA ARG A 235 32.66 -19.91 -1.75
C ARG A 235 34.16 -19.93 -1.57
#